data_c91469f3f27721862f5969ec8e1cbe6e
#
_entry.id   c91469f3f27721862f5969ec8e1cbe6e
#
_cell.length_a   1.000
_cell.length_b   1.000
_cell.length_c   1.000
_cell.angle_alpha   90.00
_cell.angle_beta   90.00
_cell.angle_gamma   90.00
#
_symmetry.space_group_name_H-M   'P 1'
#
loop_
_entity.id
_entity.type
_entity.pdbx_description
1 polymer ?
#
loop_
_entity_poly.entity_id
_entity_poly.type
_entity_poly.pdbx_seq_one_letter_code
_entity_poly.pdbx_strand_id
1 'polypeptide(L)'
;MRSIIISTVLLLLMASGIRGQENRNAISARLGLSSGFAYQLMVDDFRGYKGLMSFREGGIQITALIESYRPLYLKFTDKMYYYTGMGAHIGYTRFPKKHGFYINPFYYYGNGGHFAPVIGMDAIIGMEFRLDRIPLTFSLDVKPFFELFGQSIFRLSLFDIGFSVKVHF
;
A
#
# COMPACT_ATOMS: atom_id res chain seq x y z
N MET A 1 -14.46 22.87 13.64
CA MET A 1 -15.16 22.08 12.61
C MET A 1 -14.32 20.90 12.08
N ARG A 2 -13.06 21.08 11.68
CA ARG A 2 -12.21 19.95 11.18
C ARG A 2 -12.03 18.81 12.19
N SER A 3 -11.81 19.13 13.47
CA SER A 3 -11.66 18.10 14.52
C SER A 3 -12.92 17.28 14.77
N ILE A 4 -14.11 17.89 14.65
CA ILE A 4 -15.39 17.20 14.83
C ILE A 4 -15.64 16.22 13.69
N ILE A 5 -15.30 16.60 12.46
CA ILE A 5 -15.44 15.71 11.29
C ILE A 5 -14.53 14.50 11.42
N ILE A 6 -13.29 14.69 11.85
CA ILE A 6 -12.33 13.59 12.05
C ILE A 6 -12.82 12.65 13.17
N SER A 7 -13.31 13.20 14.29
CA SER A 7 -13.88 12.40 15.38
C SER A 7 -15.14 11.63 14.96
N THR A 8 -16.01 12.24 14.17
CA THR A 8 -17.24 11.60 13.67
C THR A 8 -16.92 10.46 12.70
N VAL A 9 -15.97 10.67 11.79
CA VAL A 9 -15.51 9.63 10.86
C VAL A 9 -14.85 8.47 11.62
N LEU A 10 -14.04 8.77 12.64
CA LEU A 10 -13.41 7.75 13.49
C LEU A 10 -14.47 6.95 14.29
N LEU A 11 -15.51 7.61 14.79
CA LEU A 11 -16.62 6.98 15.51
C LEU A 11 -17.48 6.09 14.59
N LEU A 12 -17.75 6.54 13.38
CA LEU A 12 -18.47 5.77 12.35
C LEU A 12 -17.69 4.52 11.92
N LEU A 13 -16.36 4.62 11.81
CA LEU A 13 -15.50 3.47 11.52
C LEU A 13 -15.47 2.46 12.67
N MET A 14 -15.62 2.90 13.93
CA MET A 14 -15.71 2.01 15.08
C MET A 14 -17.09 1.35 15.23
N ALA A 15 -18.16 1.99 14.78
CA ALA A 15 -19.52 1.47 14.90
C ALA A 15 -19.84 0.33 13.90
N SER A 16 -19.11 0.23 12.80
CA SER A 16 -19.30 -0.84 11.80
C SER A 16 -18.67 -2.18 12.20
N GLY A 17 -17.89 -2.24 13.28
CA GLY A 17 -17.13 -3.42 13.71
C GLY A 17 -17.85 -4.43 14.61
N ILE A 18 -19.16 -4.29 14.87
CA ILE A 18 -19.87 -5.18 15.82
C ILE A 18 -20.75 -6.17 15.06
N ARG A 19 -20.20 -6.94 14.16
CA ARG A 19 -20.84 -8.16 13.67
C ARG A 19 -19.80 -9.26 13.61
N GLY A 20 -20.03 -10.34 14.37
CA GLY A 20 -19.21 -11.54 14.42
C GLY A 20 -19.29 -12.38 13.14
N GLN A 21 -19.06 -11.75 12.00
CA GLN A 21 -18.79 -12.42 10.73
C GLN A 21 -17.28 -12.37 10.50
N GLU A 22 -16.71 -13.45 9.98
CA GLU A 22 -15.33 -13.48 9.50
C GLU A 22 -15.06 -12.20 8.70
N ASN A 23 -14.29 -11.30 9.29
CA ASN A 23 -13.98 -10.00 8.69
C ASN A 23 -13.00 -10.21 7.53
N ARG A 24 -13.54 -10.53 6.36
CA ARG A 24 -12.76 -10.82 5.15
C ARG A 24 -12.25 -9.58 4.44
N ASN A 25 -12.73 -8.41 4.84
CA ASN A 25 -12.36 -7.14 4.22
C ASN A 25 -11.56 -6.29 5.19
N ALA A 26 -10.64 -5.53 4.68
CA ALA A 26 -9.93 -4.51 5.44
C ALA A 26 -9.63 -3.27 4.60
N ILE A 27 -9.70 -2.12 5.25
CA ILE A 27 -9.17 -0.86 4.74
C ILE A 27 -7.93 -0.51 5.54
N SER A 28 -6.91 -0.01 4.88
CA SER A 28 -5.68 0.40 5.54
C SER A 28 -5.16 1.73 5.03
N ALA A 29 -4.49 2.45 5.94
CA ALA A 29 -3.62 3.57 5.61
C ALA A 29 -2.17 3.11 5.74
N ARG A 30 -1.37 3.33 4.71
CA ARG A 30 0.06 3.03 4.64
C ARG A 30 0.85 4.32 4.67
N LEU A 31 1.84 4.38 5.54
CA LEU A 31 2.79 5.47 5.70
C LEU A 31 4.19 4.94 5.37
N GLY A 32 4.94 5.66 4.57
CA GLY A 32 6.28 5.27 4.14
C GLY A 32 6.70 6.01 2.88
N LEU A 33 7.64 5.44 2.12
CA LEU A 33 8.08 6.02 0.85
C LEU A 33 6.96 6.07 -0.18
N SER A 34 6.11 5.04 -0.22
CA SER A 34 4.82 5.06 -0.95
C SER A 34 3.69 5.11 0.08
N SER A 35 3.27 6.31 0.47
CA SER A 35 2.14 6.49 1.39
C SER A 35 0.82 6.43 0.63
N GLY A 36 -0.23 5.88 1.25
CA GLY A 36 -1.51 5.75 0.58
C GLY A 36 -2.56 5.00 1.36
N PHE A 37 -3.61 4.61 0.63
CA PHE A 37 -4.72 3.83 1.17
C PHE A 37 -4.84 2.51 0.41
N ALA A 38 -5.18 1.46 1.13
CA ALA A 38 -5.40 0.17 0.51
C ALA A 38 -6.72 -0.46 0.97
N TYR A 39 -7.29 -1.23 0.06
CA TYR A 39 -8.40 -2.14 0.34
C TYR A 39 -7.90 -3.56 0.17
N GLN A 40 -8.22 -4.42 1.11
CA GLN A 40 -7.83 -5.81 1.13
C GLN A 40 -9.05 -6.70 1.23
N LEU A 41 -9.09 -7.74 0.42
CA LEU A 41 -10.09 -8.79 0.40
C LEU A 41 -9.39 -10.13 0.69
N MET A 42 -9.72 -10.76 1.82
CA MET A 42 -9.27 -12.11 2.14
C MET A 42 -10.15 -13.13 1.40
N VAL A 43 -9.54 -13.99 0.63
CA VAL A 43 -10.23 -15.09 -0.08
C VAL A 43 -10.37 -16.30 0.84
N ASP A 44 -9.31 -16.57 1.57
CA ASP A 44 -9.23 -17.59 2.61
C ASP A 44 -8.37 -17.06 3.78
N ASP A 45 -8.16 -17.87 4.82
CA ASP A 45 -7.41 -17.46 6.03
C ASP A 45 -5.94 -17.10 5.74
N PHE A 46 -5.43 -17.52 4.57
CA PHE A 46 -4.03 -17.42 4.21
C PHE A 46 -3.77 -16.62 2.94
N ARG A 47 -4.78 -16.27 2.17
CA ARG A 47 -4.63 -15.56 0.90
C ARG A 47 -5.58 -14.39 0.78
N GLY A 48 -5.06 -13.29 0.25
CA GLY A 48 -5.85 -12.10 -0.01
C GLY A 48 -5.38 -11.34 -1.24
N TYR A 49 -6.29 -10.53 -1.76
CA TYR A 49 -6.01 -9.52 -2.77
C TYR A 49 -5.97 -8.16 -2.12
N LYS A 50 -5.01 -7.34 -2.51
CA LYS A 50 -4.88 -5.96 -2.02
C LYS A 50 -4.75 -4.99 -3.18
N GLY A 51 -5.64 -4.01 -3.21
CA GLY A 51 -5.52 -2.82 -4.05
C GLY A 51 -4.96 -1.67 -3.23
N LEU A 52 -3.83 -1.10 -3.64
CA LEU A 52 -3.16 0.02 -2.98
C LEU A 52 -3.11 1.22 -3.91
N MET A 53 -3.72 2.32 -3.50
CA MET A 53 -3.53 3.63 -4.12
C MET A 53 -2.48 4.39 -3.31
N SER A 54 -1.34 4.68 -3.91
CA SER A 54 -0.21 5.31 -3.25
C SER A 54 0.21 6.61 -3.92
N PHE A 55 0.72 7.52 -3.09
CA PHE A 55 1.27 8.80 -3.51
C PHE A 55 2.79 8.72 -3.33
N ARG A 56 3.51 8.87 -4.43
CA ARG A 56 4.96 8.83 -4.45
C ARG A 56 5.51 9.84 -5.46
N GLU A 57 6.53 10.59 -5.07
CA GLU A 57 7.26 11.50 -5.97
C GLU A 57 6.34 12.48 -6.73
N GLY A 58 5.31 12.99 -6.05
CA GLY A 58 4.34 13.91 -6.65
C GLY A 58 3.42 13.28 -7.68
N GLY A 59 3.41 11.94 -7.81
CA GLY A 59 2.52 11.16 -8.65
C GLY A 59 1.56 10.30 -7.87
N ILE A 60 0.74 9.55 -8.60
CA ILE A 60 -0.21 8.58 -8.06
C ILE A 60 0.05 7.24 -8.73
N GLN A 61 0.02 6.18 -7.93
CA GLN A 61 0.13 4.80 -8.40
C GLN A 61 -1.00 3.97 -7.85
N ILE A 62 -1.49 3.05 -8.67
CA ILE A 62 -2.44 2.01 -8.29
C ILE A 62 -1.71 0.68 -8.42
N THR A 63 -1.61 -0.04 -7.33
CA THR A 63 -0.95 -1.35 -7.25
C THR A 63 -1.98 -2.41 -6.90
N ALA A 64 -1.97 -3.52 -7.62
CA ALA A 64 -2.72 -4.73 -7.29
C ALA A 64 -1.74 -5.81 -6.83
N LEU A 65 -1.98 -6.39 -5.65
CA LEU A 65 -1.14 -7.39 -5.01
C LEU A 65 -1.95 -8.65 -4.69
N ILE A 66 -1.30 -9.79 -4.82
CA ILE A 66 -1.76 -11.07 -4.28
C ILE A 66 -0.85 -11.38 -3.09
N GLU A 67 -1.44 -11.53 -1.91
CA GLU A 67 -0.71 -11.72 -0.66
C GLU A 67 -1.02 -13.07 -0.04
N SER A 68 0.01 -13.72 0.51
CA SER A 68 -0.10 -14.95 1.29
C SER A 68 0.35 -14.69 2.72
N TYR A 69 -0.48 -15.08 3.67
CA TYR A 69 -0.29 -14.87 5.11
C TYR A 69 0.04 -16.20 5.78
N ARG A 70 0.93 -16.17 6.76
CA ARG A 70 1.23 -17.34 7.58
C ARG A 70 1.41 -16.92 9.04
N PRO A 71 0.83 -17.66 10.00
CA PRO A 71 1.02 -17.37 11.40
C PRO A 71 2.50 -17.53 11.80
N LEU A 72 2.98 -16.62 12.62
CA LEU A 72 4.31 -16.67 13.21
C LEU A 72 4.14 -17.09 14.68
N TYR A 73 4.38 -18.37 14.96
CA TYR A 73 4.26 -18.92 16.31
C TYR A 73 5.46 -18.51 17.17
N LEU A 74 5.27 -17.44 17.92
CA LEU A 74 6.26 -16.99 18.90
C LEU A 74 5.85 -17.46 20.29
N LYS A 75 6.83 -17.82 21.14
CA LYS A 75 6.58 -18.31 22.51
C LYS A 75 5.78 -17.34 23.39
N PHE A 76 5.71 -16.05 23.00
CA PHE A 76 5.07 -14.97 23.77
C PHE A 76 3.81 -14.42 23.10
N THR A 77 3.51 -14.77 21.85
CA THR A 77 2.30 -14.33 21.14
C THR A 77 1.99 -15.21 19.93
N ASP A 78 0.73 -15.45 19.69
CA ASP A 78 0.15 -16.11 18.52
C ASP A 78 -0.53 -15.13 17.52
N LYS A 79 -0.43 -13.82 17.80
CA LYS A 79 -1.10 -12.74 17.07
C LYS A 79 -0.25 -12.18 15.93
N MET A 80 0.95 -12.70 15.73
CA MET A 80 1.83 -12.26 14.67
C MET A 80 1.70 -13.14 13.45
N TYR A 81 1.67 -12.47 12.30
CA TYR A 81 1.66 -13.10 10.98
C TYR A 81 2.76 -12.48 10.14
N TYR A 82 3.42 -13.27 9.33
CA TYR A 82 4.21 -12.73 8.24
C TYR A 82 3.45 -12.92 6.94
N TYR A 83 3.67 -12.04 6.00
CA TYR A 83 3.07 -12.14 4.70
C TYR A 83 4.07 -11.83 3.60
N THR A 84 3.84 -12.45 2.46
CA THR A 84 4.58 -12.22 1.23
C THR A 84 3.58 -12.05 0.11
N GLY A 85 3.94 -11.29 -0.92
CA GLY A 85 3.06 -11.09 -2.04
C GLY A 85 3.81 -10.60 -3.26
N MET A 86 3.10 -10.62 -4.38
CA MET A 86 3.55 -10.06 -5.64
C MET A 86 2.39 -9.39 -6.36
N GLY A 87 2.72 -8.47 -7.24
CA GLY A 87 1.73 -7.78 -8.02
C GLY A 87 2.31 -6.86 -9.06
N ALA A 88 1.49 -5.96 -9.54
CA ALA A 88 1.87 -4.98 -10.55
C ALA A 88 1.25 -3.62 -10.21
N HIS A 89 1.89 -2.57 -10.68
CA HIS A 89 1.38 -1.23 -10.56
C HIS A 89 1.37 -0.49 -11.88
N ILE A 90 0.46 0.46 -11.95
CA ILE A 90 0.41 1.49 -13.01
C ILE A 90 0.23 2.84 -12.34
N GLY A 91 0.68 3.89 -13.00
CA GLY A 91 0.50 5.23 -12.48
C GLY A 91 1.27 6.28 -13.29
N TYR A 92 1.54 7.38 -12.63
CA TYR A 92 2.41 8.41 -13.16
C TYR A 92 3.25 9.02 -12.04
N THR A 93 4.44 9.51 -12.42
CA THR A 93 5.33 10.27 -11.54
C THR A 93 5.57 11.66 -12.11
N ARG A 94 5.84 12.63 -11.25
CA ARG A 94 6.14 14.01 -11.61
C ARG A 94 7.60 14.33 -11.31
N PHE A 95 8.27 14.98 -12.24
CA PHE A 95 9.67 15.40 -12.08
C PHE A 95 9.79 16.91 -12.03
N PRO A 96 10.65 17.46 -11.15
CA PRO A 96 11.11 18.83 -11.30
C PRO A 96 11.97 18.93 -12.57
N LYS A 97 11.86 20.06 -13.28
CA LYS A 97 12.75 20.42 -14.40
C LYS A 97 14.21 20.40 -13.93
N LYS A 98 14.92 19.30 -14.06
CA LYS A 98 16.38 19.30 -13.96
C LYS A 98 16.97 18.88 -15.29
N HIS A 99 17.94 19.63 -15.75
CA HIS A 99 18.72 19.40 -16.96
C HIS A 99 19.37 18.01 -16.89
N GLY A 100 18.94 17.13 -17.75
CA GLY A 100 19.52 15.81 -17.91
C GLY A 100 19.02 15.18 -19.20
N PHE A 101 19.89 14.51 -19.88
CA PHE A 101 19.62 13.75 -21.11
C PHE A 101 18.65 12.60 -20.76
N TYR A 102 17.36 12.83 -20.88
CA TYR A 102 16.35 11.77 -20.72
C TYR A 102 15.79 11.40 -22.08
N ILE A 103 16.18 10.27 -22.60
CA ILE A 103 15.60 9.67 -23.81
C ILE A 103 14.40 8.82 -23.36
N ASN A 104 13.28 9.47 -23.11
CA ASN A 104 12.03 8.75 -22.93
C ASN A 104 10.98 9.35 -23.86
N PRO A 105 10.47 8.60 -24.86
CA PRO A 105 9.53 9.10 -25.85
C PRO A 105 8.13 9.41 -25.29
N PHE A 106 7.84 9.06 -24.02
CA PHE A 106 6.53 9.22 -23.39
C PHE A 106 6.42 10.45 -22.48
N TYR A 107 7.35 11.41 -22.57
CA TYR A 107 7.24 12.65 -21.80
C TYR A 107 6.15 13.56 -22.36
N TYR A 108 5.21 13.92 -21.48
CA TYR A 108 4.27 14.98 -21.75
C TYR A 108 4.82 16.32 -21.24
N TYR A 109 5.06 17.26 -22.14
CA TYR A 109 5.55 18.61 -21.82
C TYR A 109 4.39 19.51 -21.40
N GLY A 110 4.15 19.64 -20.11
CA GLY A 110 3.22 20.65 -19.56
C GLY A 110 3.97 21.81 -18.90
N ASN A 111 3.35 22.97 -18.78
CA ASN A 111 3.93 24.20 -18.23
C ASN A 111 4.36 24.13 -16.74
N GLY A 112 4.20 23.02 -16.04
CA GLY A 112 4.43 22.92 -14.59
C GLY A 112 5.26 21.73 -14.13
N GLY A 113 5.86 20.95 -14.99
CA GLY A 113 6.64 19.75 -14.67
C GLY A 113 6.40 18.65 -15.70
N HIS A 114 7.31 17.70 -15.74
CA HIS A 114 7.20 16.57 -16.65
C HIS A 114 6.46 15.44 -15.95
N PHE A 115 5.39 14.93 -16.57
CA PHE A 115 4.69 13.73 -16.14
C PHE A 115 5.17 12.55 -17.00
N ALA A 116 5.49 11.44 -16.37
CA ALA A 116 5.77 10.20 -17.08
C ALA A 116 4.89 9.08 -16.55
N PRO A 117 4.25 8.30 -17.43
CA PRO A 117 3.57 7.10 -17.03
C PRO A 117 4.57 6.09 -16.47
N VAL A 118 4.14 5.30 -15.51
CA VAL A 118 4.92 4.20 -14.96
C VAL A 118 4.09 2.93 -15.01
N ILE A 119 4.75 1.84 -15.31
CA ILE A 119 4.21 0.48 -15.17
C ILE A 119 5.31 -0.37 -14.54
N GLY A 120 4.96 -1.24 -13.64
CA GLY A 120 5.94 -2.07 -12.98
C GLY A 120 5.36 -3.27 -12.26
N MET A 121 6.26 -4.05 -11.68
CA MET A 121 5.91 -5.17 -10.83
C MET A 121 6.46 -4.92 -9.42
N ASP A 122 5.69 -5.40 -8.45
CA ASP A 122 5.97 -5.26 -7.03
C ASP A 122 6.09 -6.64 -6.40
N ALA A 123 7.00 -6.77 -5.46
CA ALA A 123 6.93 -7.79 -4.43
C ALA A 123 6.67 -7.10 -3.09
N ILE A 124 6.16 -7.82 -2.12
CA ILE A 124 5.97 -7.33 -0.76
C ILE A 124 6.32 -8.43 0.22
N ILE A 125 7.00 -8.06 1.28
CA ILE A 125 7.24 -8.91 2.45
C ILE A 125 7.01 -8.09 3.70
N GLY A 126 6.26 -8.61 4.65
CA GLY A 126 5.95 -7.88 5.86
C GLY A 126 5.53 -8.77 7.02
N MET A 127 5.35 -8.12 8.13
CA MET A 127 4.77 -8.71 9.34
C MET A 127 3.59 -7.88 9.79
N GLU A 128 2.60 -8.55 10.37
CA GLU A 128 1.46 -7.89 10.96
C GLU A 128 1.15 -8.44 12.34
N PHE A 129 0.65 -7.54 13.19
CA PHE A 129 0.18 -7.83 14.52
C PHE A 129 -1.32 -7.54 14.59
N ARG A 130 -2.12 -8.57 14.83
CA ARG A 130 -3.59 -8.50 14.92
C ARG A 130 -4.03 -8.36 16.37
N LEU A 131 -4.95 -7.43 16.63
CA LEU A 131 -5.53 -7.28 17.98
C LEU A 131 -6.84 -8.08 18.08
N ASP A 132 -7.02 -8.86 19.14
CA ASP A 132 -8.21 -9.73 19.29
C ASP A 132 -9.47 -8.99 19.69
N ARG A 133 -9.31 -7.90 20.44
CA ARG A 133 -10.46 -7.19 21.03
C ARG A 133 -11.04 -6.10 20.14
N ILE A 134 -10.29 -5.66 19.15
CA ILE A 134 -10.67 -4.59 18.23
C ILE A 134 -10.23 -5.00 16.83
N PRO A 135 -10.99 -4.66 15.79
CA PRO A 135 -10.68 -5.06 14.42
C PRO A 135 -9.52 -4.26 13.82
N LEU A 136 -8.43 -4.11 14.58
CA LEU A 136 -7.23 -3.36 14.18
C LEU A 136 -6.04 -4.29 14.01
N THR A 137 -5.27 -4.03 12.97
CA THR A 137 -4.01 -4.71 12.67
C THR A 137 -2.95 -3.67 12.34
N PHE A 138 -1.78 -3.82 12.92
CA PHE A 138 -0.59 -3.04 12.56
C PHE A 138 0.31 -3.89 11.70
N SER A 139 0.85 -3.31 10.64
CA SER A 139 1.80 -4.02 9.78
C SER A 139 3.01 -3.18 9.42
N LEU A 140 4.14 -3.84 9.27
CA LEU A 140 5.38 -3.29 8.76
C LEU A 140 5.80 -4.11 7.55
N ASP A 141 6.07 -3.46 6.44
CA ASP A 141 6.44 -4.12 5.20
C ASP A 141 7.58 -3.44 4.45
N VAL A 142 8.21 -4.22 3.60
CA VAL A 142 9.14 -3.77 2.57
C VAL A 142 8.56 -4.19 1.23
N LYS A 143 8.42 -3.25 0.31
CA LYS A 143 7.84 -3.46 -1.01
C LYS A 143 8.86 -3.15 -2.11
N PRO A 144 9.78 -4.09 -2.42
CA PRO A 144 10.65 -3.94 -3.58
C PRO A 144 9.82 -3.92 -4.86
N PHE A 145 10.23 -3.06 -5.80
CA PHE A 145 9.57 -2.97 -7.10
C PHE A 145 10.58 -2.65 -8.19
N PHE A 146 10.24 -3.02 -9.42
CA PHE A 146 10.84 -2.44 -10.60
C PHE A 146 9.78 -1.74 -11.44
N GLU A 147 10.16 -0.67 -12.09
CA GLU A 147 9.26 0.11 -12.94
C GLU A 147 9.92 0.48 -14.26
N LEU A 148 9.09 0.61 -15.26
CA LEU A 148 9.44 1.04 -16.59
C LEU A 148 8.79 2.38 -16.90
N PHE A 149 9.42 3.18 -17.77
CA PHE A 149 8.90 4.44 -18.29
C PHE A 149 8.76 5.61 -17.30
N GLY A 150 9.10 5.45 -16.05
CA GLY A 150 9.10 6.53 -15.06
C GLY A 150 10.20 7.56 -15.27
N GLN A 151 10.95 7.88 -14.22
CA GLN A 151 12.09 8.80 -14.25
C GLN A 151 13.25 8.31 -15.12
N SER A 152 13.28 7.04 -15.38
CA SER A 152 14.23 6.38 -16.28
C SER A 152 13.51 5.25 -17.00
N ILE A 153 14.11 4.76 -18.11
CA ILE A 153 13.58 3.63 -18.87
C ILE A 153 13.38 2.41 -17.95
N PHE A 154 14.28 2.23 -16.98
CA PHE A 154 14.23 1.17 -15.98
C PHE A 154 14.65 1.71 -14.62
N ARG A 155 13.88 1.40 -13.60
CA ARG A 155 14.19 1.71 -12.20
C ARG A 155 13.89 0.50 -11.31
N LEU A 156 14.84 0.18 -10.44
CA LEU A 156 14.71 -0.82 -9.41
C LEU A 156 14.79 -0.12 -8.04
N SER A 157 13.82 -0.37 -7.19
CA SER A 157 13.84 0.09 -5.80
C SER A 157 13.65 -1.11 -4.88
N LEU A 158 14.60 -1.35 -3.99
CA LEU A 158 14.57 -2.49 -3.08
C LEU A 158 13.95 -2.14 -1.72
N PHE A 159 13.93 -0.86 -1.33
CA PHE A 159 13.60 -0.44 0.02
C PHE A 159 12.46 0.57 0.03
N ASP A 160 11.25 0.13 -0.33
CA ASP A 160 10.03 0.88 -0.07
C ASP A 160 9.42 0.37 1.25
N ILE A 161 9.93 0.89 2.37
CA ILE A 161 9.48 0.52 3.70
C ILE A 161 8.19 1.25 4.02
N GLY A 162 7.21 0.53 4.55
CA GLY A 162 5.92 1.07 4.94
C GLY A 162 5.41 0.51 6.26
N PHE A 163 4.78 1.38 7.03
CA PHE A 163 3.98 1.03 8.18
C PHE A 163 2.51 1.21 7.84
N SER A 164 1.66 0.26 8.18
CA SER A 164 0.23 0.36 7.90
C SER A 164 -0.62 0.07 9.13
N VAL A 165 -1.74 0.76 9.19
CA VAL A 165 -2.82 0.48 10.13
C VAL A 165 -4.02 0.01 9.31
N LYS A 166 -4.54 -1.18 9.63
CA LYS A 166 -5.67 -1.82 8.96
C LYS A 166 -6.87 -1.90 9.90
N VAL A 167 -8.04 -1.67 9.37
CA VAL A 167 -9.33 -1.87 10.04
C VAL A 167 -10.08 -2.96 9.28
N HIS A 168 -10.44 -4.03 9.96
CA HIS A 168 -11.21 -5.16 9.40
C HIS A 168 -12.71 -4.95 9.60
N PHE A 169 -13.52 -5.40 8.62
CA PHE A 169 -15.00 -5.33 8.69
C PHE A 169 -15.66 -6.40 7.82
#